data_82a8e59e8983ffacc32dbf50dca1e125
#
_entry.id   82a8e59e8983ffacc32dbf50dca1e125
#
_cell.length_a   1.000
_cell.length_b   1.000
_cell.length_c   1.000
_cell.angle_alpha   90.00
_cell.angle_beta   90.00
_cell.angle_gamma   90.00
#
_symmetry.space_group_name_H-M   'P 1'
#
loop_
_entity.id
_entity.type
_entity.pdbx_description
1 polymer ?
#
loop_
_entity_poly.entity_id
_entity_poly.type
_entity_poly.pdbx_seq_one_letter_code
_entity_poly.pdbx_strand_id
1 'polypeptide(L)'
;MITKLRLASANLQYGRANDTATLPEAASGQPYSTEVAHQLYSQVAGQLRELNADVVLLQEVDLHQNRSGRVDLAGLLAEQADYPHWRFAATYAGGVDRLRHRPRRSQVRTFDDDPLRVLEPLAPLRGFGNAILSRLPVQTWRVERLGRGVPTIVRREGGKVPYALFTASTRLMLAATLVDGVGQVPLNVASVHLATHPTTARRQLAHAWWKLAGLPGAHILGGDMNMDDAALARIGVGRQLGQGVTFP
;
A
#
# COMPACT_ATOMS: atom_id res chain seq x y z
N MET A 1 -22.40 -14.81 -2.51
CA MET A 1 -21.75 -15.03 -3.84
C MET A 1 -21.60 -13.69 -4.53
N ILE A 2 -20.38 -13.31 -4.89
CA ILE A 2 -20.09 -12.02 -5.55
C ILE A 2 -20.44 -12.16 -7.02
N THR A 3 -21.42 -11.39 -7.49
CA THR A 3 -21.78 -11.30 -8.94
C THR A 3 -21.10 -10.11 -9.61
N LYS A 4 -20.75 -9.09 -8.83
CA LYS A 4 -20.06 -7.88 -9.29
C LYS A 4 -19.16 -7.39 -8.16
N LEU A 5 -17.89 -7.15 -8.47
CA LEU A 5 -16.91 -6.56 -7.56
C LEU A 5 -16.46 -5.21 -8.10
N ARG A 6 -16.51 -4.19 -7.25
CA ARG A 6 -15.86 -2.90 -7.50
C ARG A 6 -14.56 -2.88 -6.73
N LEU A 7 -13.46 -2.78 -7.45
CA LEU A 7 -12.12 -2.70 -6.89
C LEU A 7 -11.48 -1.39 -7.30
N ALA A 8 -10.90 -0.68 -6.34
CA ALA A 8 -10.11 0.52 -6.56
C ALA A 8 -8.65 0.26 -6.15
N SER A 9 -7.72 0.95 -6.80
CA SER A 9 -6.32 0.98 -6.40
C SER A 9 -5.82 2.42 -6.40
N ALA A 10 -5.10 2.82 -5.36
CA ALA A 10 -4.57 4.17 -5.22
C ALA A 10 -3.19 4.17 -4.55
N ASN A 11 -2.21 4.81 -5.19
CA ASN A 11 -0.96 5.19 -4.53
C ASN A 11 -1.21 6.52 -3.80
N LEU A 12 -1.15 6.52 -2.47
CA LEU A 12 -1.49 7.67 -1.64
C LEU A 12 -0.34 8.68 -1.52
N GLN A 13 0.85 8.38 -2.04
CA GLN A 13 2.04 9.22 -1.89
C GLN A 13 2.23 9.68 -0.42
N TYR A 14 2.06 8.75 0.54
CA TYR A 14 2.08 9.00 2.00
C TYR A 14 1.11 10.11 2.46
N GLY A 15 0.05 10.37 1.70
CA GLY A 15 -0.94 11.40 2.01
C GLY A 15 -0.48 12.81 1.67
N ARG A 16 0.44 12.97 0.72
CA ARG A 16 0.80 14.29 0.20
C ARG A 16 -0.38 14.86 -0.60
N ALA A 17 -0.81 16.07 -0.24
CA ALA A 17 -1.82 16.76 -1.03
C ALA A 17 -1.23 17.16 -2.39
N ASN A 18 -1.93 16.82 -3.47
CA ASN A 18 -1.58 17.31 -4.81
C ASN A 18 -2.07 18.74 -5.02
N ASP A 19 -3.15 19.12 -4.34
CA ASP A 19 -3.66 20.48 -4.36
C ASP A 19 -3.08 21.28 -3.18
N THR A 20 -2.13 22.13 -3.50
CA THR A 20 -1.44 23.01 -2.55
C THR A 20 -2.27 24.24 -2.16
N ALA A 21 -3.35 24.54 -2.90
CA ALA A 21 -4.18 25.70 -2.66
C ALA A 21 -5.10 25.54 -1.44
N THR A 22 -5.58 24.31 -1.20
CA THR A 22 -6.49 24.02 -0.09
C THR A 22 -5.79 23.75 1.24
N LEU A 23 -4.54 23.27 1.22
CA LEU A 23 -3.74 22.97 2.41
C LEU A 23 -2.27 23.40 2.19
N PRO A 24 -1.93 24.69 2.36
CA PRO A 24 -0.58 25.21 2.13
C PRO A 24 0.51 24.51 2.95
N GLU A 25 0.18 24.04 4.16
CA GLU A 25 1.11 23.31 5.03
C GLU A 25 1.49 21.95 4.42
N ALA A 26 0.57 21.29 3.74
CA ALA A 26 0.82 20.02 3.06
C ALA A 26 1.73 20.19 1.82
N ALA A 27 1.78 21.39 1.25
CA ALA A 27 2.59 21.74 0.10
C ALA A 27 4.07 22.00 0.45
N SER A 28 4.34 22.41 1.68
CA SER A 28 5.67 22.86 2.11
C SER A 28 6.73 21.76 2.17
N GLY A 29 6.33 20.47 2.06
CA GLY A 29 7.21 19.33 2.30
C GLY A 29 7.61 19.14 3.77
N GLN A 30 7.07 19.98 4.66
CA GLN A 30 7.22 19.86 6.09
C GLN A 30 6.28 18.78 6.67
N PRO A 31 6.60 18.21 7.83
CA PRO A 31 5.70 17.31 8.53
C PRO A 31 4.36 18.00 8.86
N TYR A 32 3.25 17.32 8.65
CA TYR A 32 1.92 17.83 9.03
C TYR A 32 1.72 17.76 10.53
N SER A 33 0.89 18.65 11.06
CA SER A 33 0.27 18.42 12.36
C SER A 33 -0.73 17.26 12.27
N THR A 34 -1.10 16.69 13.42
CA THR A 34 -2.13 15.63 13.47
C THR A 34 -3.47 16.14 12.97
N GLU A 35 -3.82 17.39 13.27
CA GLU A 35 -5.07 18.05 12.85
C GLU A 35 -5.14 18.19 11.34
N VAL A 36 -4.07 18.69 10.70
CA VAL A 36 -3.97 18.81 9.24
C VAL A 36 -4.06 17.43 8.57
N ALA A 37 -3.40 16.41 9.15
CA ALA A 37 -3.49 15.04 8.67
C ALA A 37 -4.93 14.52 8.71
N HIS A 38 -5.64 14.69 9.82
CA HIS A 38 -7.05 14.29 9.94
C HIS A 38 -7.93 14.99 8.91
N GLN A 39 -7.76 16.28 8.70
CA GLN A 39 -8.52 17.05 7.73
C GLN A 39 -8.28 16.54 6.30
N LEU A 40 -7.01 16.35 5.91
CA LEU A 40 -6.63 15.85 4.59
C LEU A 40 -7.19 14.42 4.36
N TYR A 41 -7.02 13.54 5.34
CA TYR A 41 -7.45 12.14 5.18
C TYR A 41 -8.96 11.98 5.25
N SER A 42 -9.69 12.90 5.88
CA SER A 42 -11.16 12.96 5.79
C SER A 42 -11.64 13.25 4.37
N GLN A 43 -10.91 14.08 3.62
CA GLN A 43 -11.20 14.33 2.19
C GLN A 43 -10.95 13.07 1.37
N VAL A 44 -9.80 12.38 1.59
CA VAL A 44 -9.50 11.11 0.91
C VAL A 44 -10.56 10.05 1.24
N ALA A 45 -10.97 9.94 2.50
CA ALA A 45 -12.04 9.03 2.91
C ALA A 45 -13.38 9.36 2.25
N GLY A 46 -13.69 10.65 2.06
CA GLY A 46 -14.85 11.12 1.27
C GLY A 46 -14.81 10.58 -0.15
N GLN A 47 -13.68 10.72 -0.83
CA GLN A 47 -13.47 10.20 -2.19
C GLN A 47 -13.61 8.66 -2.25
N LEU A 48 -13.09 7.93 -1.25
CA LEU A 48 -13.23 6.48 -1.16
C LEU A 48 -14.71 6.06 -0.97
N ARG A 49 -15.51 6.83 -0.21
CA ARG A 49 -16.96 6.59 -0.09
C ARG A 49 -17.67 6.81 -1.42
N GLU A 50 -17.36 7.89 -2.14
CA GLU A 50 -17.95 8.20 -3.45
C GLU A 50 -17.66 7.13 -4.49
N LEU A 51 -16.43 6.60 -4.51
CA LEU A 51 -16.05 5.46 -5.37
C LEU A 51 -16.89 4.21 -5.12
N ASN A 52 -17.41 4.07 -3.90
CA ASN A 52 -18.21 2.94 -3.47
C ASN A 52 -17.60 1.59 -3.88
N ALA A 53 -16.29 1.45 -3.70
CA ALA A 53 -15.56 0.22 -3.97
C ALA A 53 -15.79 -0.81 -2.86
N ASP A 54 -15.90 -2.09 -3.23
CA ASP A 54 -16.00 -3.20 -2.27
C ASP A 54 -14.64 -3.47 -1.63
N VAL A 55 -13.57 -3.30 -2.41
CA VAL A 55 -12.17 -3.47 -1.97
C VAL A 55 -11.30 -2.34 -2.52
N VAL A 56 -10.44 -1.80 -1.67
CA VAL A 56 -9.46 -0.76 -2.03
C VAL A 56 -8.05 -1.26 -1.76
N LEU A 57 -7.19 -1.17 -2.76
CA LEU A 57 -5.77 -1.51 -2.70
C LEU A 57 -4.97 -0.21 -2.57
N LEU A 58 -4.32 0.00 -1.43
CA LEU A 58 -3.56 1.22 -1.15
C LEU A 58 -2.06 0.96 -1.17
N GLN A 59 -1.31 1.87 -1.77
CA GLN A 59 0.14 1.89 -1.77
C GLN A 59 0.65 3.18 -1.14
N GLU A 60 1.92 3.19 -0.72
CA GLU A 60 2.57 4.31 -0.04
C GLU A 60 1.82 4.78 1.21
N VAL A 61 1.35 3.84 1.98
CA VAL A 61 0.63 4.09 3.23
C VAL A 61 1.63 4.26 4.37
N ASP A 62 1.52 5.36 5.11
CA ASP A 62 2.30 5.63 6.31
C ASP A 62 1.60 5.08 7.57
N LEU A 63 2.40 4.53 8.48
CA LEU A 63 1.99 4.19 9.83
C LEU A 63 2.81 5.05 10.80
N HIS A 64 2.16 5.96 11.52
CA HIS A 64 2.72 6.86 12.53
C HIS A 64 3.99 7.63 12.11
N GLN A 65 4.12 7.96 10.82
CA GLN A 65 5.24 8.75 10.32
C GLN A 65 5.09 10.24 10.67
N ASN A 66 6.19 10.90 10.97
CA ASN A 66 6.16 12.35 11.27
C ASN A 66 5.63 13.17 10.11
N ARG A 67 6.02 12.82 8.88
CA ARG A 67 5.63 13.56 7.67
C ARG A 67 4.13 13.53 7.39
N SER A 68 3.40 12.57 7.92
CA SER A 68 1.97 12.33 7.72
C SER A 68 1.15 12.47 9.01
N GLY A 69 1.59 13.34 9.93
CA GLY A 69 0.83 13.69 11.14
C GLY A 69 0.80 12.62 12.22
N ARG A 70 1.65 11.60 12.15
CA ARG A 70 1.78 10.51 13.13
C ARG A 70 0.50 9.66 13.30
N VAL A 71 -0.35 9.63 12.30
CA VAL A 71 -1.57 8.82 12.32
C VAL A 71 -1.34 7.42 11.76
N ASP A 72 -2.21 6.47 12.12
CA ASP A 72 -2.40 5.22 11.40
C ASP A 72 -3.28 5.50 10.18
N LEU A 73 -2.66 5.75 9.04
CA LEU A 73 -3.37 6.18 7.83
C LEU A 73 -4.36 5.11 7.34
N ALA A 74 -3.98 3.83 7.39
CA ALA A 74 -4.87 2.76 6.95
C ALA A 74 -6.10 2.63 7.85
N GLY A 75 -5.90 2.63 9.18
CA GLY A 75 -6.97 2.55 10.15
C GLY A 75 -7.91 3.76 10.08
N LEU A 76 -7.36 4.96 9.96
CA LEU A 76 -8.14 6.19 9.84
C LEU A 76 -9.02 6.20 8.58
N LEU A 77 -8.45 5.80 7.41
CA LEU A 77 -9.22 5.71 6.17
C LEU A 77 -10.28 4.61 6.24
N ALA A 78 -9.97 3.46 6.85
CA ALA A 78 -10.91 2.36 7.02
C ALA A 78 -12.10 2.78 7.88
N GLU A 79 -11.86 3.41 9.01
CA GLU A 79 -12.89 3.92 9.91
C GLU A 79 -13.77 4.97 9.21
N GLN A 80 -13.15 5.99 8.61
CA GLN A 80 -13.88 7.11 8.02
C GLN A 80 -14.60 6.77 6.71
N ALA A 81 -14.17 5.73 5.98
CA ALA A 81 -14.79 5.32 4.71
C ALA A 81 -15.62 4.02 4.81
N ASP A 82 -15.94 3.58 6.03
CA ASP A 82 -16.78 2.41 6.33
C ASP A 82 -16.25 1.10 5.73
N TYR A 83 -14.96 0.82 5.96
CA TYR A 83 -14.34 -0.47 5.63
C TYR A 83 -14.07 -1.28 6.91
N PRO A 84 -14.95 -2.22 7.28
CA PRO A 84 -14.82 -2.98 8.53
C PRO A 84 -13.64 -3.96 8.54
N HIS A 85 -13.16 -4.37 7.36
CA HIS A 85 -12.05 -5.29 7.24
C HIS A 85 -10.88 -4.59 6.55
N TRP A 86 -9.75 -4.47 7.25
CA TRP A 86 -8.57 -3.84 6.66
C TRP A 86 -7.28 -4.43 7.21
N ARG A 87 -6.21 -4.23 6.45
CA ARG A 87 -4.88 -4.63 6.87
C ARG A 87 -3.81 -3.74 6.25
N PHE A 88 -2.82 -3.39 7.07
CA PHE A 88 -1.60 -2.75 6.65
C PHE A 88 -0.43 -3.72 6.71
N ALA A 89 0.50 -3.66 5.74
CA ALA A 89 1.74 -4.43 5.74
C ALA A 89 2.94 -3.53 5.42
N ALA A 90 3.87 -3.43 6.37
CA ALA A 90 5.05 -2.59 6.23
C ALA A 90 6.11 -3.20 5.30
N THR A 91 6.55 -2.43 4.31
CA THR A 91 7.75 -2.72 3.50
C THR A 91 9.02 -2.48 4.31
N TYR A 92 9.03 -1.43 5.11
CA TYR A 92 10.06 -1.20 6.13
C TYR A 92 9.44 -0.61 7.40
N ALA A 93 10.12 -0.81 8.51
CA ALA A 93 9.79 -0.25 9.81
C ALA A 93 10.76 0.89 10.18
N GLY A 94 10.34 1.71 11.14
CA GLY A 94 11.07 2.89 11.58
C GLY A 94 10.63 4.17 10.86
N GLY A 95 11.22 5.30 11.25
CA GLY A 95 10.93 6.60 10.63
C GLY A 95 11.56 6.71 9.25
N VAL A 96 10.87 7.37 8.33
CA VAL A 96 11.41 7.65 6.98
C VAL A 96 12.61 8.59 7.00
N ASP A 97 12.70 9.39 8.03
CA ASP A 97 13.76 10.36 8.36
C ASP A 97 14.94 9.76 9.13
N ARG A 98 14.85 8.48 9.50
CA ARG A 98 15.82 7.77 10.34
C ARG A 98 16.27 6.47 9.71
N LEU A 99 17.00 5.65 10.48
CA LEU A 99 17.39 4.31 10.05
C LEU A 99 16.16 3.42 9.82
N ARG A 100 16.00 2.99 8.57
CA ARG A 100 14.98 2.03 8.16
C ARG A 100 15.47 0.63 8.43
N HIS A 101 14.64 -0.19 9.01
CA HIS A 101 14.98 -1.58 9.28
C HIS A 101 13.89 -2.52 8.73
N ARG A 102 14.25 -3.79 8.63
CA ARG A 102 13.31 -4.82 8.19
C ARG A 102 12.20 -4.96 9.22
N PRO A 103 10.91 -4.93 8.83
CA PRO A 103 9.80 -5.15 9.75
C PRO A 103 9.94 -6.50 10.44
N ARG A 104 9.71 -6.52 11.75
CA ARG A 104 9.51 -7.76 12.51
C ARG A 104 8.12 -8.31 12.22
N ARG A 105 7.81 -9.53 12.68
CA ARG A 105 6.48 -10.12 12.46
C ARG A 105 5.36 -9.23 13.01
N SER A 106 5.54 -8.66 14.18
CA SER A 106 4.61 -7.72 14.81
C SER A 106 4.40 -6.41 14.05
N GLN A 107 5.38 -5.97 13.23
CA GLN A 107 5.29 -4.73 12.45
C GLN A 107 4.79 -4.94 11.03
N VAL A 108 4.63 -6.20 10.61
CA VAL A 108 4.05 -6.54 9.30
C VAL A 108 2.53 -6.61 9.40
N ARG A 109 2.00 -6.51 10.60
CA ARG A 109 0.59 -6.70 10.92
C ARG A 109 0.10 -5.51 11.72
N THR A 110 -0.71 -4.69 11.15
CA THR A 110 -1.59 -3.81 11.92
C THR A 110 -2.99 -4.19 11.51
N PHE A 111 -3.76 -4.73 12.44
CA PHE A 111 -5.10 -5.20 12.19
C PHE A 111 -6.07 -4.49 13.11
N ASP A 112 -7.27 -4.33 12.64
CA ASP A 112 -8.43 -4.06 13.47
C ASP A 112 -8.65 -5.14 14.54
N ASP A 113 -8.33 -6.40 14.23
CA ASP A 113 -8.51 -7.61 15.05
C ASP A 113 -7.20 -8.21 15.58
N ASP A 114 -6.04 -7.54 15.45
CA ASP A 114 -4.75 -8.10 15.90
C ASP A 114 -4.62 -8.01 17.43
N PRO A 115 -4.60 -9.14 18.15
CA PRO A 115 -4.44 -9.15 19.60
C PRO A 115 -3.11 -8.55 20.07
N LEU A 116 -2.10 -8.44 19.18
CA LEU A 116 -0.83 -7.79 19.49
C LEU A 116 -0.95 -6.26 19.55
N ARG A 117 -2.03 -5.68 19.06
CA ARG A 117 -2.35 -4.26 19.23
C ARG A 117 -2.48 -3.87 20.71
N VAL A 118 -2.91 -4.80 21.53
CA VAL A 118 -3.02 -4.62 23.00
C VAL A 118 -1.66 -4.54 23.68
N LEU A 119 -0.61 -5.04 23.01
CA LEU A 119 0.78 -5.08 23.50
C LEU A 119 1.66 -4.03 22.81
N GLU A 120 1.08 -2.94 22.27
CA GLU A 120 1.88 -1.88 21.65
C GLU A 120 2.90 -1.34 22.64
N PRO A 121 4.17 -1.27 22.23
CA PRO A 121 5.20 -0.63 23.04
C PRO A 121 4.82 0.84 23.29
N LEU A 122 5.30 1.43 24.39
CA LEU A 122 5.07 2.82 24.80
C LEU A 122 5.32 3.89 23.70
N ALA A 123 6.00 3.51 22.61
CA ALA A 123 6.16 4.34 21.42
C ALA A 123 5.45 3.65 20.22
N PRO A 124 4.61 4.36 19.46
CA PRO A 124 3.91 3.81 18.32
C PRO A 124 4.91 3.28 17.29
N LEU A 125 4.64 2.06 16.78
CA LEU A 125 5.41 1.47 15.71
C LEU A 125 5.27 2.33 14.45
N ARG A 126 6.41 2.68 13.83
CA ARG A 126 6.43 3.42 12.57
C ARG A 126 6.70 2.50 11.41
N GLY A 127 6.00 2.71 10.31
CA GLY A 127 6.18 1.93 9.11
C GLY A 127 5.73 2.67 7.85
N PHE A 128 6.04 2.06 6.72
CA PHE A 128 5.59 2.48 5.40
C PHE A 128 5.34 1.24 4.56
N GLY A 129 4.21 1.17 3.86
CA GLY A 129 3.86 -0.04 3.15
C GLY A 129 2.60 0.06 2.31
N ASN A 130 1.92 -1.08 2.19
CA ASN A 130 0.66 -1.22 1.49
C ASN A 130 -0.47 -1.52 2.47
N ALA A 131 -1.70 -1.16 2.08
CA ALA A 131 -2.90 -1.58 2.80
C ALA A 131 -3.96 -2.13 1.84
N ILE A 132 -4.86 -2.92 2.38
CA ILE A 132 -6.11 -3.32 1.73
C ILE A 132 -7.24 -2.98 2.68
N LEU A 133 -8.25 -2.28 2.17
CA LEU A 133 -9.51 -2.02 2.87
C LEU A 133 -10.60 -2.83 2.18
N SER A 134 -11.51 -3.46 2.92
CA SER A 134 -12.56 -4.30 2.37
C SER A 134 -13.87 -4.12 3.12
N ARG A 135 -14.96 -3.96 2.40
CA ARG A 135 -16.33 -4.07 2.94
C ARG A 135 -16.77 -5.52 3.05
N LEU A 136 -16.11 -6.41 2.28
CA LEU A 136 -16.40 -7.84 2.27
C LEU A 136 -15.57 -8.54 3.34
N PRO A 137 -16.13 -9.54 4.03
CA PRO A 137 -15.42 -10.31 5.04
C PRO A 137 -14.19 -11.00 4.46
N VAL A 138 -13.07 -10.92 5.19
CA VAL A 138 -11.81 -11.52 4.79
C VAL A 138 -11.54 -12.77 5.61
N GLN A 139 -11.37 -13.89 4.94
CA GLN A 139 -11.07 -15.18 5.56
C GLN A 139 -9.61 -15.28 5.98
N THR A 140 -8.69 -14.81 5.10
CA THR A 140 -7.25 -14.98 5.32
C THR A 140 -6.49 -13.80 4.74
N TRP A 141 -5.49 -13.36 5.49
CA TRP A 141 -4.52 -12.36 5.05
C TRP A 141 -3.15 -13.01 4.81
N ARG A 142 -2.46 -12.58 3.79
CA ARG A 142 -1.11 -13.06 3.45
C ARG A 142 -0.19 -11.91 3.10
N VAL A 143 1.05 -11.99 3.57
CA VAL A 143 2.11 -11.05 3.22
C VAL A 143 3.26 -11.83 2.60
N GLU A 144 3.59 -11.52 1.35
CA GLU A 144 4.68 -12.15 0.63
C GLU A 144 5.76 -11.11 0.30
N ARG A 145 7.01 -11.42 0.59
CA ARG A 145 8.13 -10.52 0.31
C ARG A 145 8.67 -10.76 -1.10
N LEU A 146 8.66 -9.71 -1.91
CA LEU A 146 9.05 -9.77 -3.33
C LEU A 146 10.55 -9.49 -3.57
N GLY A 147 11.33 -9.34 -2.49
CA GLY A 147 12.74 -9.01 -2.55
C GLY A 147 13.02 -7.51 -2.67
N ARG A 148 14.32 -7.17 -2.71
CA ARG A 148 14.80 -5.79 -2.81
C ARG A 148 15.03 -5.40 -4.27
N GLY A 149 14.93 -4.10 -4.55
CA GLY A 149 15.44 -3.52 -5.77
C GLY A 149 16.99 -3.53 -5.81
N VAL A 150 17.53 -3.26 -6.98
CA VAL A 150 18.99 -3.10 -7.15
C VAL A 150 19.42 -1.84 -6.39
N PRO A 151 20.51 -1.89 -5.60
CA PRO A 151 21.10 -0.69 -5.04
C PRO A 151 21.49 0.29 -6.14
N THR A 152 21.14 1.56 -5.96
CA THR A 152 21.42 2.61 -6.96
C THR A 152 22.27 3.69 -6.32
N ILE A 153 23.27 4.17 -7.05
CA ILE A 153 24.05 5.35 -6.64
C ILE A 153 23.28 6.58 -7.10
N VAL A 154 22.88 7.43 -6.17
CA VAL A 154 22.20 8.69 -6.44
C VAL A 154 23.12 9.87 -6.11
N ARG A 155 23.11 10.90 -6.97
CA ARG A 155 23.80 12.15 -6.70
C ARG A 155 23.00 12.93 -5.64
N ARG A 156 23.68 13.40 -4.60
CA ARG A 156 23.14 14.28 -3.59
C ARG A 156 23.47 15.72 -3.93
N GLU A 157 22.49 16.57 -4.03
CA GLU A 157 22.69 18.01 -4.10
C GLU A 157 22.92 18.56 -2.70
N GLY A 158 23.97 19.38 -2.52
CA GLY A 158 24.25 20.11 -1.27
C GLY A 158 24.92 19.31 -0.14
N GLY A 159 25.35 18.07 -0.35
CA GLY A 159 26.02 17.25 0.66
C GLY A 159 27.56 17.27 0.55
N LYS A 160 28.29 17.07 1.68
CA LYS A 160 29.76 16.91 1.70
C LYS A 160 30.26 15.72 0.85
N VAL A 161 29.39 14.73 0.62
CA VAL A 161 29.66 13.57 -0.26
C VAL A 161 28.67 13.64 -1.41
N PRO A 162 29.16 13.79 -2.67
CA PRO A 162 28.29 14.02 -3.83
C PRO A 162 27.46 12.80 -4.25
N TYR A 163 27.75 11.62 -3.72
CA TYR A 163 27.05 10.38 -4.06
C TYR A 163 26.62 9.64 -2.80
N ALA A 164 25.45 9.03 -2.85
CA ALA A 164 24.94 8.15 -1.80
C ALA A 164 24.47 6.83 -2.40
N LEU A 165 24.76 5.73 -1.73
CA LEU A 165 24.21 4.43 -2.08
C LEU A 165 22.76 4.38 -1.56
N PHE A 166 21.82 4.37 -2.48
CA PHE A 166 20.43 4.15 -2.17
C PHE A 166 20.11 2.65 -2.22
N THR A 167 19.89 2.06 -1.05
CA THR A 167 19.43 0.67 -0.97
C THR A 167 17.93 0.64 -1.07
N ALA A 168 17.40 0.12 -2.16
CA ALA A 168 15.96 -0.01 -2.34
C ALA A 168 15.32 -0.83 -1.23
N SER A 169 14.15 -0.38 -0.77
CA SER A 169 13.34 -1.10 0.22
C SER A 169 12.91 -2.46 -0.31
N THR A 170 12.73 -3.43 0.58
CA THR A 170 12.09 -4.69 0.22
C THR A 170 10.66 -4.41 -0.19
N ARG A 171 10.24 -4.87 -1.37
CA ARG A 171 8.84 -4.80 -1.80
C ARG A 171 8.07 -6.00 -1.26
N LEU A 172 6.76 -5.86 -1.14
CA LEU A 172 5.87 -6.92 -0.70
C LEU A 172 4.56 -6.94 -1.50
N MET A 173 3.89 -8.06 -1.44
CA MET A 173 2.49 -8.25 -1.79
C MET A 173 1.71 -8.44 -0.49
N LEU A 174 0.65 -7.68 -0.31
CA LEU A 174 -0.40 -7.93 0.69
C LEU A 174 -1.59 -8.53 -0.04
N ALA A 175 -2.06 -9.68 0.40
CA ALA A 175 -3.21 -10.36 -0.20
C ALA A 175 -4.27 -10.69 0.84
N ALA A 176 -5.53 -10.64 0.41
CA ALA A 176 -6.72 -11.03 1.15
C ALA A 176 -7.48 -12.11 0.39
N THR A 177 -7.87 -13.20 1.06
CA THR A 177 -8.85 -14.16 0.55
C THR A 177 -10.21 -13.76 1.11
N LEU A 178 -11.15 -13.41 0.25
CA LEU A 178 -12.50 -13.01 0.64
C LEU A 178 -13.34 -14.25 0.98
N VAL A 179 -14.21 -14.12 2.00
CA VAL A 179 -15.13 -15.19 2.43
C VAL A 179 -16.10 -15.54 1.31
N ASP A 180 -16.69 -14.50 0.67
CA ASP A 180 -17.54 -14.67 -0.48
C ASP A 180 -16.71 -14.70 -1.75
N GLY A 181 -16.76 -15.85 -2.43
CA GLY A 181 -16.06 -16.05 -3.71
C GLY A 181 -16.94 -15.71 -4.92
N VAL A 182 -16.32 -15.83 -6.08
CA VAL A 182 -16.99 -15.72 -7.39
C VAL A 182 -17.30 -17.13 -7.90
N GLY A 183 -18.57 -17.42 -8.21
CA GLY A 183 -18.97 -18.73 -8.75
C GLY A 183 -18.62 -19.91 -7.82
N GLN A 184 -18.79 -19.77 -6.52
CA GLN A 184 -18.47 -20.74 -5.47
C GLN A 184 -16.97 -21.00 -5.26
N VAL A 185 -16.07 -20.26 -5.88
CA VAL A 185 -14.64 -20.35 -5.65
C VAL A 185 -14.15 -19.14 -4.84
N PRO A 186 -13.16 -19.29 -3.96
CA PRO A 186 -12.58 -18.17 -3.23
C PRO A 186 -12.08 -17.07 -4.17
N LEU A 187 -12.15 -15.82 -3.74
CA LEU A 187 -11.56 -14.70 -4.46
C LEU A 187 -10.37 -14.17 -3.66
N ASN A 188 -9.21 -14.18 -4.29
CA ASN A 188 -7.98 -13.64 -3.74
C ASN A 188 -7.67 -12.30 -4.40
N VAL A 189 -7.59 -11.23 -3.60
CA VAL A 189 -7.22 -9.89 -4.05
C VAL A 189 -5.88 -9.51 -3.45
N ALA A 190 -4.99 -8.89 -4.23
CA ALA A 190 -3.66 -8.55 -3.75
C ALA A 190 -3.23 -7.15 -4.18
N SER A 191 -2.60 -6.42 -3.25
CA SER A 191 -1.97 -5.12 -3.44
C SER A 191 -0.45 -5.25 -3.52
N VAL A 192 0.15 -4.67 -4.56
CA VAL A 192 1.60 -4.55 -4.71
C VAL A 192 2.01 -3.09 -4.93
N HIS A 193 3.26 -2.78 -4.55
CA HIS A 193 3.96 -1.59 -5.01
C HIS A 193 5.36 -2.04 -5.40
N LEU A 194 5.61 -2.14 -6.70
CA LEU A 194 6.83 -2.72 -7.25
C LEU A 194 8.00 -1.72 -7.29
N ALA A 195 9.20 -2.20 -7.58
CA ALA A 195 10.36 -1.35 -7.75
C ALA A 195 10.24 -0.52 -9.03
N THR A 196 10.86 0.66 -9.03
CA THR A 196 10.90 1.55 -10.21
C THR A 196 11.84 1.05 -11.31
N HIS A 197 12.83 0.18 -10.98
CA HIS A 197 13.72 -0.39 -11.97
C HIS A 197 13.00 -1.51 -12.75
N PRO A 198 12.88 -1.41 -14.10
CA PRO A 198 12.01 -2.27 -14.90
C PRO A 198 12.27 -3.78 -14.76
N THR A 199 13.52 -4.20 -14.78
CA THR A 199 13.88 -5.63 -14.64
C THR A 199 13.52 -6.17 -13.25
N THR A 200 13.72 -5.35 -12.21
CA THR A 200 13.35 -5.72 -10.84
C THR A 200 11.82 -5.78 -10.68
N ALA A 201 11.11 -4.79 -11.23
CA ALA A 201 9.64 -4.76 -11.21
C ALA A 201 9.04 -6.00 -11.88
N ARG A 202 9.54 -6.38 -13.08
CA ARG A 202 9.11 -7.59 -13.79
C ARG A 202 9.32 -8.86 -12.96
N ARG A 203 10.49 -9.01 -12.34
CA ARG A 203 10.77 -10.17 -11.48
C ARG A 203 9.85 -10.20 -10.27
N GLN A 204 9.61 -9.05 -9.64
CA GLN A 204 8.73 -8.92 -8.49
C GLN A 204 7.27 -9.21 -8.88
N LEU A 205 6.81 -8.73 -10.05
CA LEU A 205 5.48 -9.02 -10.57
C LEU A 205 5.29 -10.52 -10.82
N ALA A 206 6.25 -11.15 -11.50
CA ALA A 206 6.22 -12.59 -11.76
C ALA A 206 6.17 -13.40 -10.45
N HIS A 207 6.96 -13.01 -9.45
CA HIS A 207 6.94 -13.63 -8.12
C HIS A 207 5.58 -13.44 -7.42
N ALA A 208 5.05 -12.21 -7.41
CA ALA A 208 3.76 -11.91 -6.80
C ALA A 208 2.64 -12.72 -7.47
N TRP A 209 2.61 -12.74 -8.81
CA TRP A 209 1.63 -13.52 -9.55
C TRP A 209 1.72 -15.01 -9.29
N TRP A 210 2.94 -15.58 -9.31
CA TRP A 210 3.13 -17.00 -9.03
C TRP A 210 2.63 -17.38 -7.63
N LYS A 211 2.90 -16.56 -6.63
CA LYS A 211 2.43 -16.77 -5.25
C LYS A 211 0.91 -16.64 -5.13
N LEU A 212 0.33 -15.67 -5.80
CA LEU A 212 -1.11 -15.44 -5.79
C LEU A 212 -1.85 -16.54 -6.54
N ALA A 213 -1.39 -16.89 -7.74
CA ALA A 213 -1.98 -17.92 -8.59
C ALA A 213 -1.86 -19.34 -7.99
N GLY A 214 -0.95 -19.56 -7.05
CA GLY A 214 -0.85 -20.79 -6.28
C GLY A 214 -1.94 -20.98 -5.22
N LEU A 215 -2.78 -19.95 -4.98
CA LEU A 215 -3.93 -20.06 -4.07
C LEU A 215 -5.13 -20.62 -4.82
N PRO A 216 -6.04 -21.36 -4.14
CA PRO A 216 -7.26 -21.83 -4.78
C PRO A 216 -8.20 -20.67 -5.10
N GLY A 217 -8.87 -20.72 -6.25
CA GLY A 217 -9.93 -19.79 -6.62
C GLY A 217 -9.57 -18.78 -7.70
N ALA A 218 -10.30 -17.65 -7.74
CA ALA A 218 -10.06 -16.54 -8.64
C ALA A 218 -9.05 -15.56 -8.05
N HIS A 219 -8.33 -14.82 -8.90
CA HIS A 219 -7.23 -13.96 -8.48
C HIS A 219 -7.29 -12.59 -9.13
N ILE A 220 -7.08 -11.55 -8.32
CA ILE A 220 -6.90 -10.17 -8.77
C ILE A 220 -5.62 -9.63 -8.14
N LEU A 221 -4.68 -9.18 -8.98
CA LEU A 221 -3.47 -8.49 -8.56
C LEU A 221 -3.56 -7.05 -9.06
N GLY A 222 -3.51 -6.10 -8.15
CA GLY A 222 -3.56 -4.67 -8.44
C GLY A 222 -2.52 -3.88 -7.65
N GLY A 223 -2.41 -2.60 -7.94
CA GLY A 223 -1.49 -1.71 -7.24
C GLY A 223 -0.56 -0.94 -8.18
N ASP A 224 0.46 -0.31 -7.61
CA ASP A 224 1.46 0.43 -8.36
C ASP A 224 2.54 -0.53 -8.91
N MET A 225 2.44 -0.85 -10.19
CA MET A 225 3.35 -1.75 -10.88
C MET A 225 4.68 -1.06 -11.24
N ASN A 226 4.76 0.28 -11.18
CA ASN A 226 5.90 1.07 -11.67
C ASN A 226 6.32 0.68 -13.11
N MET A 227 5.35 0.35 -13.94
CA MET A 227 5.52 -0.04 -15.34
C MET A 227 4.43 0.64 -16.17
N ASP A 228 4.79 1.09 -17.37
CA ASP A 228 3.84 1.61 -18.34
C ASP A 228 2.98 0.48 -18.96
N ASP A 229 1.87 0.84 -19.56
CA ASP A 229 0.93 -0.10 -20.19
C ASP A 229 1.60 -0.95 -21.28
N ALA A 230 2.56 -0.37 -22.03
CA ALA A 230 3.28 -1.09 -23.06
C ALA A 230 4.20 -2.16 -22.47
N ALA A 231 4.82 -1.90 -21.33
CA ALA A 231 5.64 -2.89 -20.62
C ALA A 231 4.78 -4.02 -20.04
N LEU A 232 3.60 -3.70 -19.48
CA LEU A 232 2.63 -4.68 -18.98
C LEU A 232 2.08 -5.55 -20.11
N ALA A 233 1.70 -4.95 -21.24
CA ALA A 233 1.20 -5.66 -22.40
C ALA A 233 2.22 -6.68 -22.97
N ARG A 234 3.52 -6.31 -22.98
CA ARG A 234 4.60 -7.20 -23.49
C ARG A 234 4.77 -8.48 -22.64
N ILE A 235 4.46 -8.44 -21.36
CA ILE A 235 4.54 -9.62 -20.48
C ILE A 235 3.21 -10.39 -20.39
N GLY A 236 2.20 -9.99 -21.16
CA GLY A 236 0.92 -10.68 -21.27
C GLY A 236 -0.02 -10.51 -20.06
N VAL A 237 0.42 -9.78 -19.03
CA VAL A 237 -0.35 -9.60 -17.78
C VAL A 237 -1.40 -8.51 -17.93
N GLY A 238 -1.12 -7.45 -18.72
CA GLY A 238 -2.01 -6.29 -18.87
C GLY A 238 -3.38 -6.58 -19.50
N ARG A 239 -3.52 -7.67 -20.27
CA ARG A 239 -4.81 -8.06 -20.87
C ARG A 239 -5.77 -8.72 -19.89
N GLN A 240 -5.27 -9.22 -18.76
CA GLN A 240 -6.08 -9.87 -17.71
C GLN A 240 -6.43 -8.91 -16.56
N LEU A 241 -5.72 -7.80 -16.45
CA LEU A 241 -5.86 -6.83 -15.37
C LEU A 241 -6.84 -5.73 -15.76
N GLY A 242 -7.94 -5.94 -16.33
CA GLY A 242 -8.99 -4.93 -16.63
C GLY A 242 -8.49 -3.46 -16.63
N GLN A 243 -9.11 -2.57 -17.28
CA GLN A 243 -8.73 -1.15 -17.31
C GLN A 243 -8.67 -0.61 -15.86
N GLY A 244 -7.46 -0.47 -15.30
CA GLY A 244 -7.25 0.21 -14.05
C GLY A 244 -7.50 1.71 -14.23
N VAL A 245 -8.37 2.28 -13.43
CA VAL A 245 -8.48 3.74 -13.32
C VAL A 245 -7.32 4.18 -12.44
N THR A 246 -6.33 4.84 -13.03
CA THR A 246 -5.29 5.54 -12.28
C THR A 246 -5.85 6.91 -11.89
N PHE A 247 -5.89 7.20 -10.60
CA PHE A 247 -6.19 8.55 -10.15
C PHE A 247 -4.92 9.40 -10.27
N PRO A 248 -5.02 10.63 -10.80
CA PRO A 248 -3.91 11.55 -10.91
C PRO A 248 -3.39 12.05 -9.55
#